data_bee21ccd0385df98402e354cc46d9976
#
_entry.id   bee21ccd0385df98402e354cc46d9976
#
_cell.length_a   1.000
_cell.length_b   1.000
_cell.length_c   1.000
_cell.angle_alpha   90.00
_cell.angle_beta   90.00
_cell.angle_gamma   90.00
#
_symmetry.space_group_name_H-M   'P 1'
#
loop_
_entity.id
_entity.type
_entity.pdbx_description
1 polymer ?
#
loop_
_entity_poly.entity_id
_entity_poly.type
_entity_poly.pdbx_seq_one_letter_code
_entity_poly.pdbx_strand_id
1 'polypeptide(L)'
;DETYRQASYLDTQTQLFASTATRFTLLTSVTPSENPGNGVFLSCFDENAKNYRGLLIRQLDNAQINIVFGQNVGVTVPGEFDREMHIAIVKDGASYRIYADGLLVAEAESPADSYDGTLLIGAQRDADGNIFRISQTQVNHLSVYAGVMAEADIAAYDFADAPLPPELVAESAAYTMPGAFVGNGSDRALDTGAKLYDVATKDWTLDTVIDVRKGVNNGVYMSCFSEETGHYRGFMLRQDNADTLTAYVGNSVGVTVDLPQGTSLMHLVVVKSGSQYTIWQDGQLVQRVESACDNYDATLLLGAQRDADGNLFRFSNAGIRTLNITDGALSDTDAATLSAPVKDNSRF
;
A
#
# COMPACT_ATOMS: atom_id res chain seq x y z
N ASP A 1 -25.15 -5.16 29.78
CA ASP A 1 -24.21 -5.94 28.94
C ASP A 1 -23.47 -4.96 28.06
N GLU A 2 -22.40 -4.36 28.61
CA GLU A 2 -21.48 -3.52 27.82
C GLU A 2 -20.63 -4.46 26.97
N THR A 3 -21.05 -4.70 25.75
CA THR A 3 -20.22 -5.28 24.73
C THR A 3 -19.07 -4.30 24.48
N TYR A 4 -17.90 -4.58 25.03
CA TYR A 4 -16.65 -3.92 24.65
C TYR A 4 -16.48 -4.10 23.13
N ARG A 5 -16.92 -3.13 22.35
CA ARG A 5 -16.48 -2.98 20.98
C ARG A 5 -15.02 -2.55 21.07
N GLN A 6 -14.12 -3.47 20.83
CA GLN A 6 -12.69 -3.18 20.77
C GLN A 6 -12.50 -2.14 19.67
N ALA A 7 -12.17 -0.91 20.08
CA ALA A 7 -11.87 0.16 19.14
C ALA A 7 -10.68 -0.30 18.29
N SER A 8 -10.86 -0.32 16.98
CA SER A 8 -9.86 -0.78 16.02
C SER A 8 -9.40 0.37 15.14
N TYR A 9 -8.14 0.37 14.79
CA TYR A 9 -7.56 1.27 13.80
C TYR A 9 -6.72 0.44 12.83
N LEU A 10 -6.42 1.03 11.67
CA LEU A 10 -5.53 0.45 10.69
C LEU A 10 -4.37 1.42 10.42
N ASP A 11 -3.14 0.93 10.56
CA ASP A 11 -1.95 1.62 10.06
C ASP A 11 -1.68 1.12 8.64
N THR A 12 -1.80 2.02 7.65
CA THR A 12 -1.62 1.68 6.24
C THR A 12 -0.16 1.51 5.85
N GLN A 13 0.77 1.88 6.73
CA GLN A 13 2.21 1.98 6.48
C GLN A 13 2.60 2.98 5.37
N THR A 14 1.65 3.72 4.82
CA THR A 14 1.89 4.71 3.78
C THR A 14 2.39 6.02 4.38
N GLN A 15 3.51 6.53 3.90
CA GLN A 15 4.08 7.82 4.29
C GLN A 15 3.72 8.89 3.26
N LEU A 16 2.77 9.77 3.57
CA LEU A 16 2.33 10.83 2.65
C LEU A 16 3.33 11.99 2.53
N PHE A 17 4.17 12.20 3.54
CA PHE A 17 5.04 13.38 3.67
C PHE A 17 6.51 13.00 3.81
N ALA A 18 6.95 11.87 3.27
CA ALA A 18 8.34 11.42 3.34
C ALA A 18 9.34 12.43 2.75
N SER A 19 8.88 13.34 1.88
CA SER A 19 9.68 14.43 1.30
C SER A 19 8.87 15.72 1.24
N THR A 20 9.54 16.86 1.38
CA THR A 20 8.94 18.20 1.18
C THR A 20 8.45 18.41 -0.26
N ALA A 21 9.05 17.71 -1.23
CA ALA A 21 8.67 17.75 -2.64
C ALA A 21 7.56 16.75 -3.00
N THR A 22 6.98 16.05 -2.01
CA THR A 22 5.95 15.04 -2.27
C THR A 22 4.74 15.67 -2.96
N ARG A 23 4.32 15.02 -4.04
CA ARG A 23 3.09 15.32 -4.78
C ARG A 23 2.20 14.11 -4.69
N PHE A 24 0.96 14.28 -4.29
CA PHE A 24 0.01 13.18 -4.23
C PHE A 24 -1.43 13.65 -4.43
N THR A 25 -2.28 12.70 -4.79
CA THR A 25 -3.74 12.82 -4.72
C THR A 25 -4.26 11.73 -3.78
N LEU A 26 -4.92 12.12 -2.71
CA LEU A 26 -5.63 11.21 -1.81
C LEU A 26 -7.13 11.31 -2.10
N LEU A 27 -7.74 10.17 -2.37
CA LEU A 27 -9.18 10.03 -2.58
C LEU A 27 -9.75 9.14 -1.48
N THR A 28 -10.77 9.61 -0.80
CA THR A 28 -11.42 8.85 0.27
C THR A 28 -12.92 9.09 0.27
N SER A 29 -13.70 8.06 0.62
CA SER A 29 -15.09 8.24 0.98
C SER A 29 -15.30 7.90 2.44
N VAL A 30 -16.06 8.75 3.13
CA VAL A 30 -16.32 8.67 4.57
C VAL A 30 -17.79 8.86 4.85
N THR A 31 -18.30 8.21 5.89
CA THR A 31 -19.69 8.38 6.34
C THR A 31 -19.67 8.97 7.75
N PRO A 32 -20.11 10.23 7.95
CA PRO A 32 -20.30 10.80 9.28
C PRO A 32 -21.37 10.05 10.08
N SER A 33 -21.14 9.89 11.37
CA SER A 33 -22.00 9.17 12.30
C SER A 33 -22.42 10.07 13.46
N GLU A 34 -23.61 9.83 14.03
CA GLU A 34 -24.05 10.54 15.25
C GLU A 34 -23.14 10.26 16.46
N ASN A 35 -22.43 9.12 16.47
CA ASN A 35 -21.55 8.71 17.55
C ASN A 35 -20.14 8.38 17.04
N PRO A 36 -19.36 9.37 16.55
CA PRO A 36 -18.05 9.10 15.91
C PRO A 36 -16.94 8.78 16.91
N GLY A 37 -17.19 8.84 18.21
CA GLY A 37 -16.13 8.78 19.23
C GLY A 37 -15.23 10.02 19.13
N ASN A 38 -13.94 9.82 18.79
CA ASN A 38 -13.02 10.94 18.58
C ASN A 38 -13.10 11.54 17.16
N GLY A 39 -13.94 10.99 16.30
CA GLY A 39 -14.23 11.51 14.97
C GLY A 39 -13.12 11.41 13.93
N VAL A 40 -12.00 10.76 14.21
CA VAL A 40 -10.88 10.65 13.25
C VAL A 40 -11.20 9.63 12.16
N PHE A 41 -11.23 10.05 10.91
CA PHE A 41 -11.29 9.16 9.75
C PHE A 41 -9.90 8.74 9.32
N LEU A 42 -9.05 9.72 9.00
CA LEU A 42 -7.69 9.51 8.53
C LEU A 42 -6.73 10.45 9.23
N SER A 43 -5.55 9.96 9.57
CA SER A 43 -4.49 10.84 10.06
C SER A 43 -3.10 10.38 9.63
N CYS A 44 -2.31 11.33 9.17
CA CYS A 44 -0.86 11.30 9.06
C CYS A 44 -0.39 12.66 9.60
N PHE A 45 -0.54 12.88 10.92
CA PHE A 45 -0.51 14.21 11.52
C PHE A 45 0.30 14.22 12.82
N ASP A 46 1.26 15.16 12.91
CA ASP A 46 2.06 15.40 14.09
C ASP A 46 1.43 16.53 14.93
N GLU A 47 1.00 16.20 16.15
CA GLU A 47 0.47 17.16 17.12
C GLU A 47 1.55 17.74 18.07
N ASN A 48 2.82 17.73 17.68
CA ASN A 48 3.82 18.35 18.53
C ASN A 48 3.48 19.85 18.74
N ALA A 49 3.33 20.28 19.99
CA ALA A 49 2.76 21.57 20.41
C ALA A 49 3.40 22.82 19.80
N LYS A 50 4.42 22.69 18.98
CA LYS A 50 5.10 23.78 18.28
C LYS A 50 5.14 23.65 16.76
N ASN A 51 4.80 22.49 16.21
CA ASN A 51 4.91 22.21 14.77
C ASN A 51 3.82 21.24 14.32
N TYR A 52 2.55 21.68 14.35
CA TYR A 52 1.49 20.91 13.73
C TYR A 52 1.79 20.74 12.24
N ARG A 53 1.83 19.50 11.75
CA ARG A 53 2.13 19.20 10.35
C ARG A 53 1.49 17.90 9.89
N GLY A 54 1.26 17.78 8.60
CA GLY A 54 0.73 16.57 8.00
C GLY A 54 -0.70 16.70 7.52
N LEU A 55 -1.50 15.63 7.66
CA LEU A 55 -2.90 15.53 7.24
C LEU A 55 -3.74 14.89 8.33
N LEU A 56 -4.87 15.51 8.65
CA LEU A 56 -5.90 14.97 9.53
C LEU A 56 -7.27 15.22 8.90
N ILE A 57 -8.07 14.17 8.75
CA ILE A 57 -9.49 14.25 8.36
C ILE A 57 -10.31 13.73 9.53
N ARG A 58 -11.17 14.58 10.06
CA ARG A 58 -12.02 14.22 11.20
C ARG A 58 -13.41 14.80 11.08
N GLN A 59 -14.38 14.13 11.72
CA GLN A 59 -15.70 14.65 11.93
C GLN A 59 -15.73 15.59 13.13
N LEU A 60 -16.49 16.67 13.03
CA LEU A 60 -16.90 17.52 14.14
C LEU A 60 -18.29 17.10 14.66
N ASP A 61 -18.71 17.63 15.82
CA ASP A 61 -19.93 17.23 16.51
C ASP A 61 -21.24 17.35 15.69
N ASN A 62 -21.22 18.12 14.60
CA ASN A 62 -22.37 18.44 13.76
C ASN A 62 -22.29 17.82 12.35
N ALA A 63 -21.68 16.67 12.20
CA ALA A 63 -21.41 15.97 10.93
C ALA A 63 -20.46 16.70 9.98
N GLN A 64 -19.99 17.91 10.28
CA GLN A 64 -19.01 18.60 9.45
C GLN A 64 -17.68 17.83 9.42
N ILE A 65 -17.04 17.81 8.27
CA ILE A 65 -15.72 17.22 8.10
C ILE A 65 -14.69 18.33 8.17
N ASN A 66 -13.79 18.24 9.14
CA ASN A 66 -12.65 19.12 9.26
C ASN A 66 -11.40 18.44 8.67
N ILE A 67 -10.78 19.09 7.71
CA ILE A 67 -9.57 18.64 7.02
C ILE A 67 -8.45 19.60 7.41
N VAL A 68 -7.46 19.11 8.13
CA VAL A 68 -6.28 19.87 8.55
C VAL A 68 -5.07 19.36 7.79
N PHE A 69 -4.28 20.25 7.23
CA PHE A 69 -3.11 19.89 6.44
C PHE A 69 -1.95 20.88 6.61
N GLY A 70 -0.76 20.46 6.20
CA GLY A 70 0.45 21.25 6.29
C GLY A 70 0.70 21.75 7.70
N GLN A 71 1.00 23.04 7.86
CA GLN A 71 1.21 23.66 9.16
C GLN A 71 -0.12 24.15 9.78
N ASN A 72 -1.01 23.21 10.08
CA ASN A 72 -2.29 23.44 10.75
C ASN A 72 -3.26 24.35 9.96
N VAL A 73 -3.23 24.28 8.64
CA VAL A 73 -4.25 24.94 7.81
C VAL A 73 -5.51 24.06 7.81
N GLY A 74 -6.63 24.60 8.23
CA GLY A 74 -7.88 23.85 8.38
C GLY A 74 -8.98 24.32 7.41
N VAL A 75 -9.65 23.35 6.78
CA VAL A 75 -10.85 23.55 5.97
C VAL A 75 -11.97 22.73 6.57
N THR A 76 -13.16 23.32 6.65
CA THR A 76 -14.36 22.61 7.10
C THR A 76 -15.33 22.47 5.94
N VAL A 77 -15.75 21.23 5.68
CA VAL A 77 -16.70 20.87 4.65
C VAL A 77 -18.02 20.48 5.32
N PRO A 78 -19.17 21.00 4.86
CA PRO A 78 -20.47 20.55 5.36
C PRO A 78 -20.67 19.05 5.09
N GLY A 79 -21.20 18.33 6.07
CA GLY A 79 -21.55 16.91 5.98
C GLY A 79 -22.96 16.66 6.49
N GLU A 80 -23.44 15.45 6.26
CA GLU A 80 -24.72 14.95 6.75
C GLU A 80 -24.48 13.60 7.42
N PHE A 81 -25.17 13.31 8.53
CA PHE A 81 -25.08 12.01 9.18
C PHE A 81 -25.59 10.90 8.26
N ASP A 82 -24.95 9.76 8.31
CA ASP A 82 -25.25 8.55 7.55
C ASP A 82 -25.23 8.70 6.01
N ARG A 83 -24.74 9.85 5.51
CA ARG A 83 -24.49 10.07 4.09
C ARG A 83 -23.02 9.90 3.78
N GLU A 84 -22.71 9.09 2.79
CA GLU A 84 -21.36 8.97 2.25
C GLU A 84 -20.94 10.27 1.56
N MET A 85 -19.74 10.73 1.89
CA MET A 85 -19.11 11.92 1.33
C MET A 85 -17.80 11.54 0.64
N HIS A 86 -17.58 12.05 -0.55
CA HIS A 86 -16.37 11.86 -1.32
C HIS A 86 -15.41 13.04 -1.12
N ILE A 87 -14.21 12.78 -0.67
CA ILE A 87 -13.19 13.80 -0.41
C ILE A 87 -11.96 13.49 -1.25
N ALA A 88 -11.49 14.49 -1.99
CA ALA A 88 -10.19 14.43 -2.65
C ALA A 88 -9.28 15.53 -2.11
N ILE A 89 -8.01 15.17 -1.85
CA ILE A 89 -6.97 16.10 -1.43
C ILE A 89 -5.82 15.98 -2.40
N VAL A 90 -5.54 17.06 -3.11
CA VAL A 90 -4.42 17.15 -4.04
C VAL A 90 -3.34 18.02 -3.44
N LYS A 91 -2.15 17.45 -3.26
CA LYS A 91 -0.95 18.18 -2.83
C LYS A 91 -0.01 18.34 -4.01
N ASP A 92 0.40 19.58 -4.28
CA ASP A 92 1.40 19.93 -5.31
C ASP A 92 2.42 20.91 -4.71
N GLY A 93 3.51 20.37 -4.20
CA GLY A 93 4.48 21.19 -3.44
C GLY A 93 3.85 21.78 -2.19
N ALA A 94 3.80 23.10 -2.08
CA ALA A 94 3.14 23.81 -0.97
C ALA A 94 1.64 24.01 -1.18
N SER A 95 1.13 23.79 -2.37
CA SER A 95 -0.28 23.99 -2.71
C SER A 95 -1.13 22.78 -2.37
N TYR A 96 -2.30 23.04 -1.81
CA TYR A 96 -3.33 22.04 -1.51
C TYR A 96 -4.65 22.45 -2.14
N ARG A 97 -5.30 21.52 -2.84
CA ARG A 97 -6.66 21.64 -3.34
C ARG A 97 -7.53 20.59 -2.69
N ILE A 98 -8.66 21.01 -2.14
CA ILE A 98 -9.59 20.14 -1.44
C ILE A 98 -10.91 20.11 -2.22
N TYR A 99 -11.36 18.91 -2.53
CA TYR A 99 -12.61 18.67 -3.22
C TYR A 99 -13.56 17.89 -2.30
N ALA A 100 -14.84 18.22 -2.36
CA ALA A 100 -15.90 17.46 -1.74
C ALA A 100 -16.98 17.15 -2.79
N ASP A 101 -17.37 15.88 -2.88
CA ASP A 101 -18.31 15.37 -3.88
C ASP A 101 -18.00 15.86 -5.30
N GLY A 102 -16.70 15.83 -5.68
CA GLY A 102 -16.20 16.23 -6.98
C GLY A 102 -16.03 17.74 -7.22
N LEU A 103 -16.44 18.59 -6.27
CA LEU A 103 -16.37 20.04 -6.37
C LEU A 103 -15.21 20.60 -5.56
N LEU A 104 -14.43 21.52 -6.15
CA LEU A 104 -13.39 22.26 -5.43
C LEU A 104 -14.00 23.12 -4.35
N VAL A 105 -13.65 22.85 -3.09
CA VAL A 105 -14.18 23.58 -1.92
C VAL A 105 -13.16 24.49 -1.27
N ALA A 106 -11.85 24.23 -1.47
CA ALA A 106 -10.79 25.09 -0.97
C ALA A 106 -9.49 24.92 -1.74
N GLU A 107 -8.75 26.01 -1.82
CA GLU A 107 -7.33 26.05 -2.19
C GLU A 107 -6.56 26.78 -1.08
N ALA A 108 -5.42 26.27 -0.73
CA ALA A 108 -4.57 26.89 0.29
C ALA A 108 -3.09 26.55 0.06
N GLU A 109 -2.23 27.48 0.48
CA GLU A 109 -0.80 27.26 0.54
C GLU A 109 -0.38 26.92 1.97
N SER A 110 0.42 25.91 2.13
CA SER A 110 1.07 25.59 3.40
C SER A 110 2.49 25.10 3.14
N PRO A 111 3.48 25.59 3.90
CA PRO A 111 4.85 25.08 3.76
C PRO A 111 4.88 23.56 3.79
N ALA A 112 5.66 22.98 2.88
CA ALA A 112 5.83 21.56 2.80
C ALA A 112 6.89 21.11 3.81
N ASP A 113 6.47 20.60 4.97
CA ASP A 113 7.36 19.95 5.91
C ASP A 113 7.40 18.44 5.65
N SER A 114 8.58 17.83 5.78
CA SER A 114 8.67 16.38 5.80
C SER A 114 8.17 15.83 7.13
N TYR A 115 7.44 14.74 7.07
CA TYR A 115 6.94 14.01 8.23
C TYR A 115 6.93 12.52 7.91
N ASP A 116 7.60 11.73 8.72
CA ASP A 116 7.82 10.29 8.50
C ASP A 116 6.73 9.40 9.13
N GLY A 117 5.67 9.99 9.68
CA GLY A 117 4.54 9.24 10.19
C GLY A 117 3.74 8.56 9.09
N THR A 118 3.20 7.40 9.40
CA THR A 118 2.34 6.63 8.49
C THR A 118 0.89 7.08 8.56
N LEU A 119 0.14 6.89 7.48
CA LEU A 119 -1.29 7.17 7.40
C LEU A 119 -2.08 6.13 8.21
N LEU A 120 -2.85 6.61 9.18
CA LEU A 120 -3.75 5.81 10.00
C LEU A 120 -5.20 5.99 9.55
N ILE A 121 -5.99 4.93 9.64
CA ILE A 121 -7.45 4.95 9.52
C ILE A 121 -8.05 4.75 10.91
N GLY A 122 -8.95 5.63 11.32
CA GLY A 122 -9.70 5.52 12.57
C GLY A 122 -8.92 5.86 13.85
N ALA A 123 -7.73 6.43 13.75
CA ALA A 123 -6.94 6.84 14.91
C ALA A 123 -5.93 7.95 14.58
N GLN A 124 -5.24 8.44 15.59
CA GLN A 124 -4.17 9.42 15.48
C GLN A 124 -2.97 9.00 16.34
N ARG A 125 -1.76 9.46 15.97
CA ARG A 125 -0.55 9.35 16.81
C ARG A 125 -0.34 10.63 17.60
N ASP A 126 0.14 10.48 18.84
CA ASP A 126 0.68 11.60 19.60
C ASP A 126 2.15 11.90 19.23
N ALA A 127 2.74 12.91 19.87
CA ALA A 127 4.12 13.31 19.62
C ALA A 127 5.16 12.24 20.00
N ASP A 128 4.79 11.31 20.88
CA ASP A 128 5.63 10.20 21.35
C ASP A 128 5.44 8.93 20.47
N GLY A 129 4.56 9.01 19.46
CA GLY A 129 4.25 7.92 18.56
C GLY A 129 3.18 6.94 19.06
N ASN A 130 2.58 7.18 20.22
CA ASN A 130 1.52 6.32 20.73
C ASN A 130 0.21 6.55 19.97
N ILE A 131 -0.55 5.48 19.77
CA ILE A 131 -1.87 5.57 19.16
C ILE A 131 -2.88 6.10 20.17
N PHE A 132 -3.59 7.14 19.77
CA PHE A 132 -4.64 7.73 20.58
C PHE A 132 -5.80 8.19 19.69
N ARG A 133 -6.88 8.74 20.27
CA ARG A 133 -8.09 9.16 19.55
C ARG A 133 -8.63 8.09 18.60
N ILE A 134 -8.66 6.83 19.07
CA ILE A 134 -9.26 5.77 18.29
C ILE A 134 -10.75 6.04 18.16
N SER A 135 -11.26 6.00 16.93
CA SER A 135 -12.59 6.46 16.56
C SER A 135 -13.51 5.33 16.09
N GLN A 136 -14.81 5.55 16.13
CA GLN A 136 -15.83 4.69 15.55
C GLN A 136 -16.35 5.30 14.24
N THR A 137 -15.42 5.65 13.35
CA THR A 137 -15.71 6.27 12.06
C THR A 137 -15.74 5.24 10.94
N GLN A 138 -16.51 5.54 9.89
CA GLN A 138 -16.60 4.69 8.72
C GLN A 138 -15.85 5.33 7.56
N VAL A 139 -14.81 4.65 7.09
CA VAL A 139 -14.08 4.94 5.84
C VAL A 139 -14.42 3.84 4.86
N ASN A 140 -15.07 4.17 3.75
CA ASN A 140 -15.56 3.20 2.77
C ASN A 140 -14.57 3.02 1.63
N HIS A 141 -13.79 4.07 1.31
CA HIS A 141 -12.78 4.05 0.26
C HIS A 141 -11.56 4.86 0.69
N LEU A 142 -10.37 4.39 0.33
CA LEU A 142 -9.13 5.14 0.43
C LEU A 142 -8.19 4.72 -0.69
N SER A 143 -7.77 5.70 -1.48
CA SER A 143 -6.73 5.56 -2.50
C SER A 143 -5.74 6.71 -2.42
N VAL A 144 -4.47 6.42 -2.58
CA VAL A 144 -3.40 7.42 -2.60
C VAL A 144 -2.59 7.23 -3.89
N TYR A 145 -2.51 8.28 -4.67
CA TYR A 145 -1.78 8.30 -5.94
C TYR A 145 -0.56 9.19 -5.83
N ALA A 146 0.56 8.77 -6.36
CA ALA A 146 1.71 9.62 -6.58
C ALA A 146 1.36 10.61 -7.71
N GLY A 147 1.56 11.92 -7.46
CA GLY A 147 1.27 12.95 -8.44
C GLY A 147 -0.07 13.68 -8.26
N VAL A 148 -0.37 14.56 -9.19
CA VAL A 148 -1.49 15.50 -9.16
C VAL A 148 -2.55 15.06 -10.17
N MET A 149 -3.72 14.68 -9.66
CA MET A 149 -4.88 14.35 -10.51
C MET A 149 -5.53 15.63 -11.04
N ALA A 150 -5.97 15.61 -12.29
CA ALA A 150 -6.71 16.72 -12.86
C ALA A 150 -8.10 16.84 -12.24
N GLU A 151 -8.63 18.07 -12.20
CA GLU A 151 -9.95 18.34 -11.62
C GLU A 151 -11.08 17.54 -12.30
N ALA A 152 -11.01 17.40 -13.63
CA ALA A 152 -11.99 16.62 -14.40
C ALA A 152 -11.99 15.13 -13.99
N ASP A 153 -10.81 14.59 -13.68
CA ASP A 153 -10.66 13.19 -13.27
C ASP A 153 -11.16 12.98 -11.84
N ILE A 154 -10.94 13.97 -10.96
CA ILE A 154 -11.49 13.96 -9.60
C ILE A 154 -13.03 14.01 -9.64
N ALA A 155 -13.59 14.87 -10.47
CA ALA A 155 -15.04 15.01 -10.61
C ALA A 155 -15.71 13.76 -11.23
N ALA A 156 -14.96 13.03 -12.07
CA ALA A 156 -15.42 11.81 -12.73
C ALA A 156 -15.09 10.54 -11.94
N TYR A 157 -14.37 10.65 -10.82
CA TYR A 157 -13.91 9.49 -10.06
C TYR A 157 -15.08 8.74 -9.43
N ASP A 158 -15.20 7.46 -9.77
CA ASP A 158 -16.19 6.56 -9.18
C ASP A 158 -15.60 5.87 -7.95
N PHE A 159 -16.02 6.27 -6.76
CA PHE A 159 -15.56 5.68 -5.49
C PHE A 159 -16.06 4.25 -5.26
N ALA A 160 -17.07 3.80 -6.00
CA ALA A 160 -17.61 2.46 -5.84
C ALA A 160 -16.88 1.42 -6.70
N ASP A 161 -16.40 1.81 -7.89
CA ASP A 161 -15.87 0.85 -8.88
C ASP A 161 -14.87 1.51 -9.86
N ALA A 162 -13.98 2.37 -9.37
CA ALA A 162 -13.15 3.19 -10.24
C ALA A 162 -12.02 2.43 -10.94
N PRO A 163 -12.04 2.28 -12.24
CA PRO A 163 -10.81 2.15 -12.99
C PRO A 163 -10.05 3.48 -12.93
N LEU A 164 -8.74 3.43 -12.68
CA LEU A 164 -7.88 4.61 -12.71
C LEU A 164 -7.97 5.34 -14.05
N PRO A 165 -7.93 6.69 -14.07
CA PRO A 165 -7.77 7.44 -15.28
C PRO A 165 -6.57 6.93 -16.09
N PRO A 166 -6.67 6.79 -17.42
CA PRO A 166 -5.59 6.23 -18.25
C PRO A 166 -4.24 6.94 -18.10
N GLU A 167 -4.26 8.22 -17.76
CA GLU A 167 -3.04 9.04 -17.57
C GLU A 167 -2.34 8.74 -16.23
N LEU A 168 -3.06 8.23 -15.24
CA LEU A 168 -2.51 7.81 -13.95
C LEU A 168 -2.11 6.34 -13.91
N VAL A 169 -2.67 5.52 -14.79
CA VAL A 169 -2.32 4.10 -14.92
C VAL A 169 -0.84 3.91 -15.25
N ALA A 170 -0.20 4.87 -15.93
CA ALA A 170 1.22 4.83 -16.24
C ALA A 170 2.13 5.16 -15.03
N GLU A 171 1.61 5.81 -14.01
CA GLU A 171 2.36 6.19 -12.79
C GLU A 171 1.78 5.58 -11.49
N SER A 172 0.62 4.89 -11.58
CA SER A 172 -0.05 4.33 -10.40
C SER A 172 0.32 2.88 -10.17
N ALA A 173 0.31 2.47 -8.92
CA ALA A 173 0.40 1.06 -8.58
C ALA A 173 -0.82 0.32 -9.13
N ALA A 174 -0.63 -0.75 -9.91
CA ALA A 174 -1.69 -1.66 -10.32
C ALA A 174 -2.32 -2.35 -9.08
N TYR A 175 -1.58 -2.35 -8.00
CA TYR A 175 -2.03 -2.77 -6.68
C TYR A 175 -1.12 -2.17 -5.59
N THR A 176 -1.73 -1.60 -4.56
CA THR A 176 -1.04 -1.23 -3.32
C THR A 176 -1.74 -1.91 -2.16
N MET A 177 -0.99 -2.67 -1.38
CA MET A 177 -1.53 -3.36 -0.22
C MET A 177 -1.94 -2.34 0.86
N PRO A 178 -3.19 -2.37 1.35
CA PRO A 178 -3.71 -1.35 2.27
C PRO A 178 -3.19 -1.47 3.71
N GLY A 179 -2.23 -2.35 3.98
CA GLY A 179 -1.63 -2.57 5.30
C GLY A 179 -0.75 -3.79 5.32
N ALA A 180 -0.06 -4.05 6.43
CA ALA A 180 0.81 -5.21 6.55
C ALA A 180 0.00 -6.51 6.60
N PHE A 181 0.47 -7.54 5.89
CA PHE A 181 -0.04 -8.91 5.97
C PHE A 181 0.90 -9.76 6.84
N VAL A 182 0.34 -10.52 7.77
CA VAL A 182 1.08 -11.53 8.54
C VAL A 182 0.34 -12.85 8.45
N GLY A 183 0.98 -13.85 7.85
CA GLY A 183 0.49 -15.22 7.81
C GLY A 183 0.53 -15.88 9.19
N ASN A 184 -0.16 -17.00 9.33
CA ASN A 184 -0.16 -17.80 10.56
C ASN A 184 0.42 -19.21 10.38
N GLY A 185 0.90 -19.52 9.17
CA GLY A 185 1.50 -20.81 8.84
C GLY A 185 0.52 -21.97 8.65
N SER A 186 -0.80 -21.72 8.69
CA SER A 186 -1.81 -22.80 8.65
C SER A 186 -2.96 -22.58 7.66
N ASP A 187 -3.61 -21.44 7.69
CA ASP A 187 -4.83 -21.21 6.91
C ASP A 187 -5.06 -19.75 6.49
N ARG A 188 -4.18 -18.84 6.92
CA ARG A 188 -4.32 -17.41 6.59
C ARG A 188 -3.63 -17.07 5.28
N ALA A 189 -4.41 -16.67 4.30
CA ALA A 189 -3.96 -16.10 3.04
C ALA A 189 -4.80 -14.87 2.68
N LEU A 190 -4.26 -13.99 1.84
CA LEU A 190 -4.97 -12.85 1.26
C LEU A 190 -4.88 -12.93 -0.26
N ASP A 191 -6.03 -12.93 -0.93
CA ASP A 191 -6.11 -12.73 -2.38
C ASP A 191 -6.14 -11.23 -2.66
N THR A 192 -5.14 -10.73 -3.37
CA THR A 192 -5.03 -9.29 -3.67
C THR A 192 -5.92 -8.85 -4.82
N GLY A 193 -6.45 -9.79 -5.61
CA GLY A 193 -7.13 -9.49 -6.88
C GLY A 193 -6.20 -9.07 -8.03
N ALA A 194 -4.93 -8.73 -7.74
CA ALA A 194 -3.97 -8.29 -8.76
C ALA A 194 -3.52 -9.44 -9.67
N LYS A 195 -3.44 -9.20 -10.97
CA LYS A 195 -3.02 -10.16 -11.99
C LYS A 195 -1.73 -9.71 -12.64
N LEU A 196 -0.68 -10.53 -12.53
CA LEU A 196 0.65 -10.23 -13.09
C LEU A 196 0.82 -10.76 -14.53
N TYR A 197 0.05 -11.79 -14.92
CA TYR A 197 0.22 -12.55 -16.16
C TYR A 197 -1.08 -12.73 -16.94
N ASP A 198 -2.06 -11.89 -16.73
CA ASP A 198 -3.30 -11.87 -17.52
C ASP A 198 -3.03 -11.64 -19.01
N VAL A 199 -1.93 -10.94 -19.34
CA VAL A 199 -1.36 -10.82 -20.67
C VAL A 199 0.13 -11.16 -20.62
N ALA A 200 0.60 -12.10 -21.44
CA ALA A 200 1.99 -12.58 -21.44
C ALA A 200 3.01 -11.46 -21.70
N THR A 201 2.66 -10.46 -22.48
CA THR A 201 3.51 -9.31 -22.83
C THR A 201 3.44 -8.18 -21.83
N LYS A 202 2.61 -8.28 -20.79
CA LYS A 202 2.48 -7.26 -19.77
C LYS A 202 3.81 -7.08 -19.01
N ASP A 203 4.34 -5.88 -19.05
CA ASP A 203 5.44 -5.46 -18.21
C ASP A 203 4.91 -4.99 -16.86
N TRP A 204 5.62 -5.31 -15.80
CA TRP A 204 5.25 -4.89 -14.46
C TRP A 204 6.46 -4.77 -13.55
N THR A 205 6.32 -3.98 -12.50
CA THR A 205 7.26 -3.89 -11.40
C THR A 205 6.53 -4.24 -10.10
N LEU A 206 7.08 -5.17 -9.34
CA LEU A 206 6.64 -5.53 -8.00
C LEU A 206 7.66 -5.04 -6.99
N ASP A 207 7.22 -4.21 -6.07
CA ASP A 207 7.99 -3.63 -4.98
C ASP A 207 7.42 -4.12 -3.63
N THR A 208 8.26 -4.72 -2.79
CA THR A 208 7.78 -5.30 -1.53
C THR A 208 8.85 -5.24 -0.43
N VAL A 209 8.40 -4.89 0.77
CA VAL A 209 9.18 -5.05 1.99
C VAL A 209 8.63 -6.24 2.77
N ILE A 210 9.46 -7.22 2.99
CA ILE A 210 9.09 -8.44 3.71
C ILE A 210 9.83 -8.54 5.05
N ASP A 211 9.14 -9.11 6.04
CA ASP A 211 9.71 -9.45 7.33
C ASP A 211 10.12 -10.93 7.30
N VAL A 212 11.40 -11.14 7.11
CA VAL A 212 11.98 -12.47 6.96
C VAL A 212 12.12 -13.11 8.34
N ARG A 213 11.36 -14.18 8.59
CA ARG A 213 11.41 -14.89 9.86
C ARG A 213 12.24 -16.16 9.73
N LYS A 214 13.19 -16.33 10.66
CA LYS A 214 13.96 -17.57 10.76
C LYS A 214 13.05 -18.75 11.10
N GLY A 215 13.30 -19.89 10.45
CA GLY A 215 12.59 -21.14 10.74
C GLY A 215 11.35 -21.40 9.88
N VAL A 216 11.03 -20.54 8.94
CA VAL A 216 10.06 -20.85 7.87
C VAL A 216 10.73 -21.78 6.88
N ASN A 217 10.11 -22.91 6.59
CA ASN A 217 10.56 -23.86 5.58
C ASN A 217 9.42 -24.11 4.59
N ASN A 218 9.71 -23.98 3.29
CA ASN A 218 8.70 -24.04 2.22
C ASN A 218 7.53 -23.03 2.36
N GLY A 219 7.73 -21.95 3.11
CA GLY A 219 6.72 -20.92 3.28
C GLY A 219 6.63 -19.99 2.08
N VAL A 220 5.45 -19.85 1.51
CA VAL A 220 5.20 -18.95 0.39
C VAL A 220 4.81 -17.56 0.91
N TYR A 221 5.61 -16.55 0.58
CA TYR A 221 5.28 -15.15 0.88
C TYR A 221 4.19 -14.63 -0.03
N MET A 222 4.37 -14.84 -1.33
CA MET A 222 3.40 -14.44 -2.34
C MET A 222 3.47 -15.35 -3.56
N SER A 223 2.35 -15.58 -4.23
CA SER A 223 2.29 -16.40 -5.42
C SER A 223 1.12 -16.05 -6.35
N CYS A 224 1.40 -15.97 -7.63
CA CYS A 224 0.48 -16.27 -8.72
C CYS A 224 1.19 -17.27 -9.63
N PHE A 225 1.24 -18.53 -9.19
CA PHE A 225 2.09 -19.56 -9.77
C PHE A 225 1.31 -20.86 -9.99
N SER A 226 1.42 -21.43 -11.18
CA SER A 226 0.86 -22.73 -11.53
C SER A 226 1.86 -23.84 -11.26
N GLU A 227 1.44 -24.89 -10.56
CA GLU A 227 2.15 -26.17 -10.43
C GLU A 227 1.52 -27.27 -11.28
N GLU A 228 0.79 -26.92 -12.33
CA GLU A 228 0.25 -27.91 -13.25
C GLU A 228 1.39 -28.75 -13.86
N THR A 229 1.28 -30.08 -13.78
CA THR A 229 2.34 -31.00 -14.20
C THR A 229 2.78 -30.72 -15.64
N GLY A 230 4.03 -30.35 -15.81
CA GLY A 230 4.62 -29.99 -17.09
C GLY A 230 4.45 -28.51 -17.51
N HIS A 231 3.76 -27.69 -16.72
CA HIS A 231 3.49 -26.27 -17.01
C HIS A 231 3.71 -25.37 -15.79
N TYR A 232 4.88 -25.48 -15.15
CA TYR A 232 5.24 -24.58 -14.06
C TYR A 232 5.45 -23.17 -14.60
N ARG A 233 4.63 -22.19 -14.16
CA ARG A 233 4.68 -20.82 -14.67
C ARG A 233 4.12 -19.81 -13.69
N GLY A 234 4.54 -18.56 -13.84
CA GLY A 234 4.04 -17.44 -13.08
C GLY A 234 5.11 -16.80 -12.18
N PHE A 235 4.67 -16.28 -11.05
CA PHE A 235 5.53 -15.67 -10.03
C PHE A 235 5.28 -16.29 -8.67
N MET A 236 6.35 -16.63 -7.97
CA MET A 236 6.27 -17.07 -6.58
C MET A 236 7.53 -16.62 -5.83
N LEU A 237 7.33 -16.07 -4.64
CA LEU A 237 8.40 -15.81 -3.68
C LEU A 237 8.25 -16.79 -2.53
N ARG A 238 9.21 -17.70 -2.37
CA ARG A 238 9.17 -18.78 -1.39
C ARG A 238 10.47 -18.86 -0.61
N GLN A 239 10.37 -19.04 0.70
CA GLN A 239 11.51 -19.39 1.54
C GLN A 239 11.75 -20.90 1.51
N ASP A 240 12.82 -21.33 0.86
CA ASP A 240 13.13 -22.75 0.69
C ASP A 240 13.81 -23.34 1.92
N ASN A 241 14.56 -22.51 2.66
CA ASN A 241 15.28 -22.91 3.86
C ASN A 241 15.46 -21.70 4.80
N ALA A 242 16.23 -21.89 5.88
CA ALA A 242 16.42 -20.86 6.91
C ALA A 242 17.21 -19.62 6.42
N ASP A 243 17.93 -19.72 5.32
CA ASP A 243 18.92 -18.72 4.90
C ASP A 243 18.62 -18.10 3.53
N THR A 244 17.70 -18.66 2.75
CA THR A 244 17.44 -18.22 1.38
C THR A 244 15.96 -18.17 1.03
N LEU A 245 15.65 -17.18 0.19
CA LEU A 245 14.40 -17.12 -0.58
C LEU A 245 14.68 -17.50 -2.02
N THR A 246 13.68 -18.03 -2.71
CA THR A 246 13.71 -18.19 -4.16
C THR A 246 12.55 -17.41 -4.78
N ALA A 247 12.90 -16.52 -5.70
CA ALA A 247 11.95 -15.90 -6.61
C ALA A 247 11.83 -16.78 -7.86
N TYR A 248 10.70 -17.44 -8.03
CA TYR A 248 10.37 -18.19 -9.25
C TYR A 248 9.66 -17.25 -10.22
N VAL A 249 10.16 -17.18 -11.45
CA VAL A 249 9.63 -16.26 -12.47
C VAL A 249 9.42 -16.97 -13.82
N GLY A 250 8.44 -16.51 -14.58
CA GLY A 250 8.13 -17.03 -15.92
C GLY A 250 7.88 -18.53 -15.90
N ASN A 251 8.60 -19.29 -16.75
CA ASN A 251 8.50 -20.74 -16.80
C ASN A 251 9.37 -21.41 -15.72
N SER A 252 9.14 -21.00 -14.46
CA SER A 252 9.78 -21.58 -13.26
C SER A 252 11.30 -21.43 -13.18
N VAL A 253 11.86 -20.33 -13.72
CA VAL A 253 13.26 -20.01 -13.46
C VAL A 253 13.38 -19.49 -12.03
N GLY A 254 14.17 -20.21 -11.20
CA GLY A 254 14.43 -19.83 -9.81
C GLY A 254 15.62 -18.90 -9.69
N VAL A 255 15.47 -17.79 -8.99
CA VAL A 255 16.54 -16.87 -8.58
C VAL A 255 16.65 -16.91 -7.07
N THR A 256 17.80 -17.34 -6.57
CA THR A 256 18.07 -17.38 -5.13
C THR A 256 18.45 -15.99 -4.61
N VAL A 257 17.82 -15.61 -3.53
CA VAL A 257 18.02 -14.35 -2.82
C VAL A 257 18.47 -14.68 -1.39
N ASP A 258 19.65 -14.21 -1.01
CA ASP A 258 20.19 -14.45 0.32
C ASP A 258 19.41 -13.61 1.37
N LEU A 259 19.10 -14.23 2.51
CA LEU A 259 18.46 -13.51 3.59
C LEU A 259 19.42 -12.51 4.24
N PRO A 260 18.95 -11.30 4.59
CA PRO A 260 19.79 -10.29 5.17
C PRO A 260 20.31 -10.74 6.55
N GLN A 261 21.58 -10.41 6.83
CA GLN A 261 22.19 -10.68 8.13
C GLN A 261 21.95 -9.49 9.07
N GLY A 262 21.46 -9.78 10.27
CA GLY A 262 21.30 -8.78 11.33
C GLY A 262 20.06 -7.89 11.26
N THR A 263 19.18 -8.09 10.26
CA THR A 263 17.84 -7.46 10.18
C THR A 263 16.83 -8.51 9.77
N SER A 264 15.57 -8.29 10.14
CA SER A 264 14.45 -9.11 9.67
C SER A 264 13.80 -8.54 8.40
N LEU A 265 14.10 -7.29 8.05
CA LEU A 265 13.50 -6.63 6.89
C LEU A 265 14.36 -6.80 5.66
N MET A 266 13.71 -7.09 4.55
CA MET A 266 14.31 -7.18 3.23
C MET A 266 13.43 -6.44 2.22
N HIS A 267 14.02 -5.54 1.46
CA HIS A 267 13.36 -4.81 0.40
C HIS A 267 13.68 -5.48 -0.94
N LEU A 268 12.65 -5.97 -1.61
CA LEU A 268 12.76 -6.62 -2.92
C LEU A 268 12.01 -5.83 -3.97
N VAL A 269 12.64 -5.65 -5.12
CA VAL A 269 12.01 -5.16 -6.34
C VAL A 269 12.22 -6.19 -7.45
N VAL A 270 11.13 -6.61 -8.07
CA VAL A 270 11.15 -7.51 -9.22
C VAL A 270 10.57 -6.77 -10.42
N VAL A 271 11.35 -6.65 -11.47
CA VAL A 271 10.96 -5.98 -12.71
C VAL A 271 10.85 -7.01 -13.82
N LYS A 272 9.69 -7.07 -14.47
CA LYS A 272 9.46 -7.85 -15.70
C LYS A 272 9.40 -6.89 -16.90
N SER A 273 10.26 -7.14 -17.90
CA SER A 273 10.25 -6.45 -19.18
C SER A 273 10.32 -7.48 -20.32
N GLY A 274 9.21 -7.71 -20.99
CA GLY A 274 9.08 -8.80 -21.95
C GLY A 274 9.32 -10.15 -21.30
N SER A 275 10.34 -10.90 -21.77
CA SER A 275 10.82 -12.16 -21.20
C SER A 275 11.93 -11.99 -20.15
N GLN A 276 12.41 -10.77 -19.92
CA GLN A 276 13.46 -10.50 -18.95
C GLN A 276 12.87 -10.20 -17.57
N TYR A 277 13.47 -10.81 -16.55
CA TYR A 277 13.22 -10.52 -15.15
C TYR A 277 14.47 -10.05 -14.47
N THR A 278 14.37 -8.94 -13.74
CA THR A 278 15.47 -8.35 -12.96
C THR A 278 15.06 -8.29 -11.50
N ILE A 279 15.85 -8.88 -10.62
CA ILE A 279 15.61 -8.94 -9.19
C ILE A 279 16.62 -8.06 -8.47
N TRP A 280 16.11 -7.15 -7.64
CA TRP A 280 16.90 -6.25 -6.81
C TRP A 280 16.60 -6.50 -5.34
N GLN A 281 17.62 -6.45 -4.50
CA GLN A 281 17.53 -6.56 -3.05
C GLN A 281 18.32 -5.44 -2.39
N ASP A 282 17.69 -4.67 -1.51
CA ASP A 282 18.34 -3.66 -0.68
C ASP A 282 19.29 -2.73 -1.49
N GLY A 283 18.83 -2.28 -2.67
CA GLY A 283 19.57 -1.41 -3.59
C GLY A 283 20.58 -2.11 -4.49
N GLN A 284 20.74 -3.43 -4.38
CA GLN A 284 21.72 -4.21 -5.14
C GLN A 284 21.04 -5.14 -6.15
N LEU A 285 21.60 -5.21 -7.36
CA LEU A 285 21.17 -6.19 -8.35
C LEU A 285 21.54 -7.60 -7.89
N VAL A 286 20.53 -8.45 -7.67
CA VAL A 286 20.74 -9.87 -7.35
C VAL A 286 21.04 -10.63 -8.63
N GLN A 287 20.10 -10.59 -9.59
CA GLN A 287 20.24 -11.33 -10.84
C GLN A 287 19.30 -10.79 -11.91
N ARG A 288 19.71 -11.04 -13.17
CA ARG A 288 18.88 -10.84 -14.35
C ARG A 288 18.74 -12.15 -15.08
N VAL A 289 17.50 -12.57 -15.39
CA VAL A 289 17.22 -13.86 -16.06
C VAL A 289 16.24 -13.67 -17.20
N GLU A 290 16.37 -14.51 -18.20
CA GLU A 290 15.39 -14.63 -19.30
C GLU A 290 14.48 -15.82 -19.00
N SER A 291 13.16 -15.61 -19.05
CA SER A 291 12.19 -16.66 -18.93
C SER A 291 10.93 -16.28 -19.71
N ALA A 292 10.60 -17.09 -20.71
CA ALA A 292 9.32 -16.93 -21.39
C ALA A 292 8.17 -17.08 -20.38
N CYS A 293 7.08 -16.41 -20.63
CA CYS A 293 5.86 -16.57 -19.83
C CYS A 293 4.65 -16.63 -20.73
N ASP A 294 3.84 -17.66 -20.53
CA ASP A 294 2.49 -17.76 -21.10
C ASP A 294 1.50 -16.97 -20.25
N ASN A 295 0.35 -16.64 -20.81
CA ASN A 295 -0.75 -16.07 -20.05
C ASN A 295 -1.14 -17.01 -18.92
N TYR A 296 -1.27 -16.45 -17.72
CA TYR A 296 -1.74 -17.17 -16.55
C TYR A 296 -2.70 -16.27 -15.77
N ASP A 297 -3.99 -16.55 -15.92
CA ASP A 297 -5.06 -15.73 -15.35
C ASP A 297 -5.35 -16.11 -13.89
N ALA A 298 -4.35 -15.89 -13.03
CA ALA A 298 -4.49 -16.07 -11.59
C ALA A 298 -4.15 -14.77 -10.85
N THR A 299 -4.86 -14.56 -9.76
CA THR A 299 -4.60 -13.43 -8.85
C THR A 299 -3.41 -13.73 -7.95
N LEU A 300 -2.69 -12.68 -7.56
CA LEU A 300 -1.60 -12.77 -6.60
C LEU A 300 -2.14 -13.04 -5.19
N LEU A 301 -1.71 -14.13 -4.60
CA LEU A 301 -1.98 -14.50 -3.21
C LEU A 301 -0.81 -14.10 -2.31
N LEU A 302 -1.11 -13.70 -1.07
CA LEU A 302 -0.14 -13.50 0.00
C LEU A 302 -0.28 -14.62 1.03
N GLY A 303 0.84 -15.17 1.47
CA GLY A 303 0.92 -16.13 2.54
C GLY A 303 0.54 -17.58 2.18
N ALA A 304 0.24 -17.86 0.92
CA ALA A 304 -0.08 -19.21 0.45
C ALA A 304 0.09 -19.34 -1.07
N GLN A 305 -0.10 -20.55 -1.55
CA GLN A 305 -0.13 -20.91 -2.97
C GLN A 305 -1.43 -21.65 -3.31
N ARG A 306 -1.86 -21.60 -4.57
CA ARG A 306 -2.96 -22.45 -5.10
C ARG A 306 -2.38 -23.68 -5.80
N ASP A 307 -3.03 -24.83 -5.59
CA ASP A 307 -2.82 -26.00 -6.45
C ASP A 307 -3.64 -25.91 -7.75
N ALA A 308 -3.55 -26.93 -8.60
CA ALA A 308 -4.28 -27.00 -9.87
C ALA A 308 -5.81 -27.04 -9.69
N ASP A 309 -6.30 -27.49 -8.55
CA ASP A 309 -7.72 -27.57 -8.20
C ASP A 309 -8.23 -26.29 -7.51
N GLY A 310 -7.34 -25.31 -7.27
CA GLY A 310 -7.65 -24.05 -6.61
C GLY A 310 -7.57 -24.07 -5.09
N ASN A 311 -7.17 -25.20 -4.47
CA ASN A 311 -7.00 -25.28 -3.05
C ASN A 311 -5.75 -24.54 -2.59
N LEU A 312 -5.83 -23.91 -1.42
CA LEU A 312 -4.68 -23.22 -0.82
C LEU A 312 -3.79 -24.19 -0.05
N PHE A 313 -2.49 -24.04 -0.22
CA PHE A 313 -1.48 -24.82 0.49
C PHE A 313 -0.17 -24.02 0.69
N ARG A 314 0.85 -24.60 1.32
CA ARG A 314 2.13 -23.95 1.65
C ARG A 314 1.95 -22.61 2.35
N PHE A 315 1.08 -22.58 3.33
CA PHE A 315 0.88 -21.41 4.15
C PHE A 315 2.16 -21.01 4.88
N SER A 316 2.43 -19.72 4.95
CA SER A 316 3.57 -19.16 5.67
C SER A 316 3.15 -18.32 6.86
N ASN A 317 4.05 -18.18 7.85
CA ASN A 317 3.92 -17.24 8.95
C ASN A 317 4.74 -15.95 8.70
N ALA A 318 5.18 -15.76 7.48
CA ALA A 318 5.96 -14.60 7.08
C ALA A 318 5.13 -13.31 7.09
N GLY A 319 5.81 -12.21 7.31
CA GLY A 319 5.23 -10.87 7.23
C GLY A 319 5.54 -10.21 5.88
N ILE A 320 4.54 -9.55 5.32
CA ILE A 320 4.70 -8.64 4.19
C ILE A 320 4.30 -7.27 4.70
N ARG A 321 5.25 -6.33 4.74
CA ARG A 321 5.01 -4.99 5.28
C ARG A 321 4.39 -4.07 4.25
N THR A 322 4.93 -4.10 3.04
CA THR A 322 4.42 -3.34 1.90
C THR A 322 4.41 -4.22 0.67
N LEU A 323 3.48 -3.97 -0.22
CA LEU A 323 3.44 -4.54 -1.56
C LEU A 323 2.81 -3.51 -2.49
N ASN A 324 3.57 -3.13 -3.53
CA ASN A 324 3.11 -2.29 -4.61
C ASN A 324 3.37 -3.02 -5.93
N ILE A 325 2.41 -2.97 -6.83
CA ILE A 325 2.55 -3.48 -8.18
C ILE A 325 2.24 -2.32 -9.11
N THR A 326 3.16 -2.01 -10.00
CA THR A 326 2.97 -0.98 -11.03
C THR A 326 3.02 -1.63 -12.42
N ASP A 327 2.18 -1.15 -13.32
CA ASP A 327 2.27 -1.49 -14.73
C ASP A 327 3.52 -0.84 -15.32
N GLY A 328 4.24 -1.59 -16.16
CA GLY A 328 5.49 -1.16 -16.76
C GLY A 328 6.74 -1.60 -16.02
N ALA A 329 7.84 -1.62 -16.75
CA ALA A 329 9.15 -1.99 -16.25
C ALA A 329 9.95 -0.75 -15.86
N LEU A 330 10.38 -0.67 -14.59
CA LEU A 330 11.30 0.37 -14.15
C LEU A 330 12.68 0.22 -14.81
N SER A 331 13.36 1.35 -14.98
CA SER A 331 14.77 1.34 -15.35
C SER A 331 15.64 0.75 -14.22
N ASP A 332 16.84 0.29 -14.53
CA ASP A 332 17.78 -0.22 -13.52
C ASP A 332 18.08 0.81 -12.43
N THR A 333 18.21 2.09 -12.81
CA THR A 333 18.49 3.16 -11.85
C THR A 333 17.32 3.39 -10.92
N ASP A 334 16.10 3.38 -11.45
CA ASP A 334 14.89 3.58 -10.64
C ASP A 334 14.63 2.36 -9.74
N ALA A 335 14.82 1.14 -10.25
CA ALA A 335 14.66 -0.08 -9.48
C ALA A 335 15.70 -0.19 -8.34
N ALA A 336 16.96 0.17 -8.59
CA ALA A 336 17.99 0.24 -7.56
C ALA A 336 17.67 1.29 -6.48
N THR A 337 17.15 2.44 -6.88
CA THR A 337 16.75 3.51 -5.96
C THR A 337 15.53 3.08 -5.14
N LEU A 338 14.51 2.51 -5.79
CA LEU A 338 13.28 2.03 -5.14
C LEU A 338 13.59 0.94 -4.12
N SER A 339 14.45 -0.02 -4.46
CA SER A 339 14.80 -1.15 -3.59
C SER A 339 15.80 -0.80 -2.48
N ALA A 340 16.11 0.48 -2.22
CA ALA A 340 17.04 0.88 -1.18
C ALA A 340 16.68 0.26 0.19
N PRO A 341 17.68 -0.06 1.05
CA PRO A 341 17.43 -0.72 2.32
C PRO A 341 16.46 0.03 3.21
N VAL A 342 15.47 -0.65 3.74
CA VAL A 342 14.53 -0.08 4.70
C VAL A 342 15.17 -0.11 6.09
N LYS A 343 15.20 1.03 6.76
CA LYS A 343 15.67 1.10 8.14
C LYS A 343 14.66 0.40 9.04
N ASP A 344 15.13 -0.58 9.79
CA ASP A 344 14.32 -1.21 10.83
C ASP A 344 14.18 -0.24 12.01
N ASN A 345 13.12 0.57 11.98
CA ASN A 345 12.76 1.44 13.10
C ASN A 345 11.92 0.71 14.15
N SER A 346 11.73 -0.61 14.03
CA SER A 346 10.97 -1.43 14.99
C SER A 346 11.80 -1.86 16.21
N ARG A 347 12.54 -0.93 16.81
CA ARG A 347 12.96 -1.10 18.20
C ARG A 347 11.91 -0.43 19.08
N PHE A 348 10.83 -1.14 19.28
CA PHE A 348 9.95 -0.95 20.44
C PHE A 348 9.28 -2.28 20.80
#